data_8bf8c19d4bf8f2f7c47180ef81bdacc9
#
_entry.id   8bf8c19d4bf8f2f7c47180ef81bdacc9
#
_cell.length_a   1.000
_cell.length_b   1.000
_cell.length_c   1.000
_cell.angle_alpha   90.00
_cell.angle_beta   90.00
_cell.angle_gamma   90.00
#
_symmetry.space_group_name_H-M   'P 1'
#
loop_
_entity.id
_entity.type
_entity.pdbx_description
1 polymer ?
#
loop_
_entity_poly.entity_id
_entity_poly.type
_entity_poly.pdbx_seq_one_letter_code
_entity_poly.pdbx_strand_id
1 'polypeptide(L)'
;GEKTVHDGKSTVVITQSSKNLKKITKESGRGSGIIFKTCVPRSNSSTKLYYRIFDVLIFMFWVIWNLILTRPKNIYVSTDPPLIVPFVVFLYSKISGSSYIYHLQDIHPEVGNTVIKLNPMLFAFFKKIDNLVIRNASSIITINETMKNEIIARSKTKSKIHLVDNPAVSVAGIVQEKIKGFVFSGNAGRLQRIPLLLKSINRYKEEGGVLPFLFIGAGIYSDEIRILSNKYKDIKYKGLVDTNTANDLTSRYEWALLPIEDEVTKYAFPSKTSSYLSCGLNIISICAEQTSVAKWIVNNNHGINILPKVDNIVDIFFKIENGLTINKK
;
A
#
# COMPACT_ATOMS: atom_id res chain seq x y z
N GLY A 1 13.96 9.46 -11.57
CA GLY A 1 13.57 10.10 -12.83
C GLY A 1 14.19 11.47 -13.00
N GLU A 2 13.89 12.43 -12.13
CA GLU A 2 14.42 13.81 -12.24
C GLU A 2 15.94 13.86 -12.13
N LYS A 3 16.55 13.18 -11.17
CA LYS A 3 18.01 13.07 -11.06
C LYS A 3 18.63 12.49 -12.33
N THR A 4 17.99 11.51 -12.95
CA THR A 4 18.45 10.91 -14.20
C THR A 4 18.39 11.89 -15.37
N VAL A 5 17.39 12.78 -15.39
CA VAL A 5 17.28 13.85 -16.40
C VAL A 5 18.39 14.90 -16.22
N HIS A 6 18.69 15.28 -14.97
CA HIS A 6 19.82 16.17 -14.67
C HIS A 6 21.16 15.59 -15.13
N ASP A 7 21.31 14.27 -15.13
CA ASP A 7 22.49 13.56 -15.65
C ASP A 7 22.51 13.46 -17.20
N GLY A 8 21.65 14.19 -17.90
CA GLY A 8 21.58 14.24 -19.37
C GLY A 8 20.92 13.00 -20.01
N LYS A 9 20.24 12.16 -19.23
CA LYS A 9 19.54 10.95 -19.72
C LYS A 9 18.05 11.23 -19.86
N SER A 10 17.47 10.82 -21.00
CA SER A 10 16.02 10.90 -21.17
C SER A 10 15.30 9.86 -20.28
N THR A 11 14.25 10.30 -19.59
CA THR A 11 13.41 9.42 -18.77
C THR A 11 11.99 9.38 -19.33
N VAL A 12 11.49 8.16 -19.58
CA VAL A 12 10.12 7.92 -20.02
C VAL A 12 9.38 7.16 -18.93
N VAL A 13 8.21 7.67 -18.52
CA VAL A 13 7.30 7.01 -17.58
C VAL A 13 6.13 6.43 -18.37
N ILE A 14 6.01 5.10 -18.37
CA ILE A 14 4.89 4.37 -18.98
C ILE A 14 3.97 3.95 -17.85
N THR A 15 2.72 4.42 -17.85
CA THR A 15 1.79 4.16 -16.75
C THR A 15 0.34 4.16 -17.20
N GLN A 16 -0.53 3.62 -16.35
CA GLN A 16 -1.98 3.69 -16.52
C GLN A 16 -2.53 4.81 -15.61
N SER A 17 -3.24 5.77 -16.21
CA SER A 17 -3.84 6.87 -15.45
C SER A 17 -4.95 7.55 -16.23
N SER A 18 -6.06 7.87 -15.56
CA SER A 18 -7.11 8.74 -16.05
C SER A 18 -6.80 10.23 -15.82
N LYS A 19 -5.78 10.55 -15.03
CA LYS A 19 -5.39 11.93 -14.70
C LYS A 19 -4.29 12.42 -15.64
N ASN A 20 -4.25 13.72 -15.91
CA ASN A 20 -3.17 14.33 -16.65
C ASN A 20 -1.93 14.47 -15.75
N LEU A 21 -1.10 13.41 -15.73
CA LEU A 21 0.09 13.35 -14.87
C LEU A 21 1.11 14.44 -15.19
N LYS A 22 1.23 14.83 -16.46
CA LYS A 22 2.13 15.93 -16.87
C LYS A 22 1.72 17.25 -16.22
N LYS A 23 0.42 17.54 -16.17
CA LYS A 23 -0.12 18.73 -15.52
C LYS A 23 0.10 18.68 -14.01
N ILE A 24 -0.28 17.56 -13.37
CA ILE A 24 -0.16 17.39 -11.91
C ILE A 24 1.30 17.48 -11.44
N THR A 25 2.24 16.83 -12.14
CA THR A 25 3.66 16.91 -11.77
C THR A 25 4.24 18.29 -11.98
N LYS A 26 3.84 19.02 -13.04
CA LYS A 26 4.25 20.40 -13.26
C LYS A 26 3.72 21.33 -12.15
N GLU A 27 2.46 21.19 -11.75
CA GLU A 27 1.86 21.98 -10.66
C GLU A 27 2.53 21.71 -9.31
N SER A 28 3.06 20.51 -9.10
CA SER A 28 3.84 20.16 -7.90
C SER A 28 5.33 20.52 -7.99
N GLY A 29 5.75 21.23 -9.05
CA GLY A 29 7.15 21.60 -9.27
C GLY A 29 8.08 20.43 -9.61
N ARG A 30 7.51 19.29 -10.04
CA ARG A 30 8.24 18.04 -10.32
C ARG A 30 8.07 17.60 -11.78
N GLY A 31 8.85 16.60 -12.18
CA GLY A 31 8.70 15.94 -13.49
C GLY A 31 9.31 16.72 -14.66
N SER A 32 10.17 17.69 -14.41
CA SER A 32 10.89 18.41 -15.48
C SER A 32 11.73 17.45 -16.31
N GLY A 33 11.59 17.50 -17.64
CA GLY A 33 12.31 16.63 -18.57
C GLY A 33 11.81 15.16 -18.63
N ILE A 34 10.76 14.81 -17.89
CA ILE A 34 10.17 13.46 -17.95
C ILE A 34 9.08 13.39 -19.04
N ILE A 35 9.15 12.37 -19.88
CA ILE A 35 8.14 12.09 -20.90
C ILE A 35 7.13 11.10 -20.34
N PHE A 36 5.86 11.50 -20.19
CA PHE A 36 4.78 10.63 -19.73
C PHE A 36 4.06 9.99 -20.92
N LYS A 37 3.99 8.66 -20.93
CA LYS A 37 3.22 7.82 -21.84
C LYS A 37 2.10 7.16 -21.05
N THR A 38 0.92 7.77 -21.04
CA THR A 38 -0.23 7.33 -20.25
C THR A 38 -1.22 6.54 -21.07
N CYS A 39 -1.66 5.39 -20.57
CA CYS A 39 -2.81 4.64 -21.05
C CYS A 39 -3.98 4.89 -20.10
N VAL A 40 -5.13 5.28 -20.64
CA VAL A 40 -6.32 5.56 -19.82
C VAL A 40 -7.09 4.27 -19.58
N PRO A 41 -7.29 3.84 -18.31
CA PRO A 41 -8.10 2.68 -18.00
C PRO A 41 -9.59 2.96 -18.31
N ARG A 42 -10.30 1.95 -18.78
CA ARG A 42 -11.74 2.01 -19.07
C ARG A 42 -12.57 1.42 -17.92
N SER A 43 -11.93 0.70 -17.01
CA SER A 43 -12.54 0.06 -15.85
C SER A 43 -12.11 0.72 -14.54
N ASN A 44 -12.88 0.50 -13.48
CA ASN A 44 -12.60 0.91 -12.10
C ASN A 44 -12.80 -0.29 -11.16
N SER A 45 -12.61 -0.07 -9.86
CA SER A 45 -12.72 -1.13 -8.83
C SER A 45 -14.11 -1.80 -8.76
N SER A 46 -15.18 -1.13 -9.21
CA SER A 46 -16.56 -1.65 -9.22
C SER A 46 -16.95 -2.34 -10.53
N THR A 47 -16.09 -2.28 -11.56
CA THR A 47 -16.39 -2.86 -12.88
C THR A 47 -16.21 -4.39 -12.85
N LYS A 48 -17.00 -5.10 -13.67
CA LYS A 48 -16.92 -6.56 -13.80
C LYS A 48 -15.50 -7.03 -14.19
N LEU A 49 -15.09 -8.19 -13.71
CA LEU A 49 -13.73 -8.72 -13.83
C LEU A 49 -13.21 -8.77 -15.27
N TYR A 50 -14.05 -9.12 -16.25
CA TYR A 50 -13.63 -9.24 -17.64
C TYR A 50 -13.20 -7.89 -18.27
N TYR A 51 -13.84 -6.77 -17.91
CA TYR A 51 -13.39 -5.44 -18.35
C TYR A 51 -12.02 -5.08 -17.75
N ARG A 52 -11.80 -5.47 -16.50
CA ARG A 52 -10.50 -5.25 -15.83
C ARG A 52 -9.39 -6.08 -16.49
N ILE A 53 -9.68 -7.33 -16.87
CA ILE A 53 -8.74 -8.18 -17.61
C ILE A 53 -8.43 -7.54 -18.97
N PHE A 54 -9.44 -7.02 -19.68
CA PHE A 54 -9.25 -6.36 -20.95
C PHE A 54 -8.38 -5.11 -20.85
N ASP A 55 -8.57 -4.28 -19.81
CA ASP A 55 -7.71 -3.12 -19.55
C ASP A 55 -6.24 -3.54 -19.29
N VAL A 56 -6.03 -4.63 -18.55
CA VAL A 56 -4.68 -5.16 -18.32
C VAL A 56 -4.03 -5.60 -19.63
N LEU A 57 -4.76 -6.25 -20.53
CA LEU A 57 -4.26 -6.65 -21.85
C LEU A 57 -3.92 -5.43 -22.73
N ILE A 58 -4.81 -4.43 -22.77
CA ILE A 58 -4.54 -3.17 -23.49
C ILE A 58 -3.27 -2.51 -22.93
N PHE A 59 -3.14 -2.45 -21.61
CA PHE A 59 -1.96 -1.85 -20.99
C PHE A 59 -0.69 -2.65 -21.27
N MET A 60 -0.77 -3.97 -21.30
CA MET A 60 0.34 -4.84 -21.70
C MET A 60 0.83 -4.50 -23.11
N PHE A 61 -0.09 -4.41 -24.10
CA PHE A 61 0.27 -4.01 -25.47
C PHE A 61 0.83 -2.60 -25.53
N TRP A 62 0.28 -1.68 -24.75
CA TRP A 62 0.80 -0.31 -24.63
C TRP A 62 2.22 -0.27 -24.10
N VAL A 63 2.53 -1.07 -23.09
CA VAL A 63 3.89 -1.20 -22.55
C VAL A 63 4.84 -1.77 -23.61
N ILE A 64 4.49 -2.88 -24.28
CA ILE A 64 5.29 -3.48 -25.34
C ILE A 64 5.60 -2.46 -26.43
N TRP A 65 4.57 -1.77 -26.93
CA TRP A 65 4.70 -0.75 -27.98
C TRP A 65 5.67 0.36 -27.58
N ASN A 66 5.53 0.88 -26.39
CA ASN A 66 6.40 1.95 -25.90
C ASN A 66 7.83 1.46 -25.64
N LEU A 67 8.04 0.24 -25.18
CA LEU A 67 9.39 -0.35 -25.06
C LEU A 67 10.08 -0.48 -26.42
N ILE A 68 9.37 -0.92 -27.44
CA ILE A 68 9.90 -1.05 -28.82
C ILE A 68 10.27 0.34 -29.38
N LEU A 69 9.42 1.35 -29.16
CA LEU A 69 9.64 2.71 -29.66
C LEU A 69 10.79 3.42 -28.94
N THR A 70 10.87 3.27 -27.61
CA THR A 70 11.83 4.04 -26.79
C THR A 70 13.18 3.36 -26.64
N ARG A 71 13.24 2.05 -26.87
CA ARG A 71 14.45 1.20 -26.80
C ARG A 71 15.30 1.50 -25.54
N PRO A 72 14.72 1.43 -24.33
CA PRO A 72 15.44 1.80 -23.12
C PRO A 72 16.56 0.77 -22.83
N LYS A 73 17.73 1.27 -22.40
CA LYS A 73 18.83 0.41 -21.91
C LYS A 73 18.59 -0.06 -20.47
N ASN A 74 17.98 0.79 -19.65
CA ASN A 74 17.69 0.51 -18.26
C ASN A 74 16.19 0.70 -18.01
N ILE A 75 15.54 -0.28 -17.37
CA ILE A 75 14.11 -0.27 -17.10
C ILE A 75 13.92 -0.36 -15.59
N TYR A 76 13.03 0.45 -15.06
CA TYR A 76 12.52 0.33 -13.71
C TYR A 76 11.06 -0.13 -13.79
N VAL A 77 10.75 -1.29 -13.24
CA VAL A 77 9.43 -1.88 -13.28
C VAL A 77 8.91 -2.16 -11.87
N SER A 78 7.65 -1.78 -11.60
CA SER A 78 6.96 -2.07 -10.34
C SER A 78 6.04 -3.28 -10.49
N THR A 79 5.50 -3.74 -9.34
CA THR A 79 4.52 -4.83 -9.27
C THR A 79 3.12 -4.49 -9.77
N ASP A 80 2.84 -3.26 -10.16
CA ASP A 80 1.50 -2.84 -10.58
C ASP A 80 1.46 -2.43 -12.07
N PRO A 81 0.65 -3.09 -12.91
CA PRO A 81 -0.14 -4.32 -12.70
C PRO A 81 0.72 -5.57 -12.46
N PRO A 82 0.31 -6.44 -11.52
CA PRO A 82 1.14 -7.56 -11.10
C PRO A 82 1.33 -8.62 -12.20
N LEU A 83 2.46 -9.33 -12.14
CA LEU A 83 2.84 -10.46 -12.99
C LEU A 83 3.02 -10.10 -14.48
N ILE A 84 2.03 -9.51 -15.12
CA ILE A 84 2.00 -9.32 -16.58
C ILE A 84 3.05 -8.30 -17.03
N VAL A 85 3.07 -7.11 -16.45
CA VAL A 85 4.00 -6.04 -16.86
C VAL A 85 5.45 -6.41 -16.53
N PRO A 86 5.79 -6.91 -15.34
CA PRO A 86 7.13 -7.41 -15.05
C PRO A 86 7.57 -8.53 -16.00
N PHE A 87 6.67 -9.44 -16.37
CA PHE A 87 6.97 -10.51 -17.33
C PHE A 87 7.24 -9.97 -18.74
N VAL A 88 6.47 -9.01 -19.21
CA VAL A 88 6.72 -8.33 -20.49
C VAL A 88 8.08 -7.65 -20.51
N VAL A 89 8.42 -6.94 -19.42
CA VAL A 89 9.74 -6.30 -19.30
C VAL A 89 10.86 -7.33 -19.31
N PHE A 90 10.70 -8.46 -18.62
CA PHE A 90 11.64 -9.58 -18.67
C PHE A 90 11.84 -10.09 -20.08
N LEU A 91 10.76 -10.39 -20.84
CA LEU A 91 10.85 -10.86 -22.22
C LEU A 91 11.55 -9.83 -23.12
N TYR A 92 11.16 -8.57 -23.01
CA TYR A 92 11.81 -7.49 -23.73
C TYR A 92 13.30 -7.41 -23.41
N SER A 93 13.70 -7.52 -22.15
CA SER A 93 15.10 -7.49 -21.72
C SER A 93 15.95 -8.60 -22.36
N LYS A 94 15.36 -9.79 -22.52
CA LYS A 94 16.03 -10.94 -23.17
C LYS A 94 16.26 -10.72 -24.65
N ILE A 95 15.36 -10.02 -25.33
CA ILE A 95 15.46 -9.77 -26.78
C ILE A 95 16.36 -8.57 -27.06
N SER A 96 16.24 -7.49 -26.26
CA SER A 96 16.90 -6.21 -26.50
C SER A 96 18.28 -6.07 -25.84
N GLY A 97 18.63 -6.99 -24.90
CA GLY A 97 19.82 -6.85 -24.06
C GLY A 97 19.70 -5.76 -22.97
N SER A 98 18.51 -5.21 -22.75
CA SER A 98 18.26 -4.21 -21.70
C SER A 98 18.34 -4.82 -20.31
N SER A 99 18.74 -4.03 -19.32
CA SER A 99 18.67 -4.41 -17.91
C SER A 99 17.42 -3.85 -17.24
N TYR A 100 16.92 -4.52 -16.19
CA TYR A 100 15.80 -3.98 -15.43
C TYR A 100 16.00 -4.16 -13.92
N ILE A 101 15.51 -3.15 -13.18
CA ILE A 101 15.35 -3.15 -11.74
C ILE A 101 13.89 -3.48 -11.44
N TYR A 102 13.66 -4.50 -10.59
CA TYR A 102 12.32 -4.88 -10.20
C TYR A 102 11.98 -4.32 -8.83
N HIS A 103 11.06 -3.33 -8.78
CA HIS A 103 10.53 -2.79 -7.54
C HIS A 103 9.35 -3.62 -7.06
N LEU A 104 9.63 -4.52 -6.15
CA LEU A 104 8.73 -5.54 -5.64
C LEU A 104 8.12 -5.06 -4.32
N GLN A 105 6.98 -4.36 -4.42
CA GLN A 105 6.22 -3.83 -3.28
C GLN A 105 5.26 -4.85 -2.69
N ASP A 106 4.72 -5.73 -3.54
CA ASP A 106 3.84 -6.83 -3.18
C ASP A 106 4.34 -8.12 -3.84
N ILE A 107 4.36 -9.22 -3.09
CA ILE A 107 4.81 -10.52 -3.60
C ILE A 107 3.62 -11.27 -4.19
N HIS A 108 3.58 -11.38 -5.50
CA HIS A 108 2.55 -12.09 -6.26
C HIS A 108 3.04 -13.48 -6.71
N PRO A 109 2.14 -14.46 -6.81
CA PRO A 109 0.68 -14.42 -6.63
C PRO A 109 0.22 -14.51 -5.16
N GLU A 110 1.13 -14.58 -4.18
CA GLU A 110 0.84 -14.84 -2.78
C GLU A 110 -0.17 -13.83 -2.21
N VAL A 111 0.06 -12.52 -2.38
CA VAL A 111 -0.88 -11.49 -1.91
C VAL A 111 -2.26 -11.67 -2.53
N GLY A 112 -2.34 -11.92 -3.83
CA GLY A 112 -3.62 -12.17 -4.51
C GLY A 112 -4.34 -13.39 -3.94
N ASN A 113 -3.59 -14.43 -3.62
CA ASN A 113 -4.14 -15.69 -3.09
C ASN A 113 -4.64 -15.59 -1.63
N THR A 114 -4.21 -14.59 -0.88
CA THR A 114 -4.79 -14.31 0.46
C THR A 114 -6.20 -13.73 0.35
N VAL A 115 -6.49 -13.02 -0.74
CA VAL A 115 -7.81 -12.41 -0.99
C VAL A 115 -8.77 -13.36 -1.70
N ILE A 116 -8.29 -14.00 -2.77
CA ILE A 116 -9.05 -14.93 -3.61
C ILE A 116 -8.20 -16.17 -3.81
N LYS A 117 -8.65 -17.30 -3.28
CA LYS A 117 -7.94 -18.58 -3.45
C LYS A 117 -7.90 -18.97 -4.92
N LEU A 118 -6.70 -19.03 -5.46
CA LEU A 118 -6.45 -19.52 -6.82
C LEU A 118 -6.43 -21.05 -6.87
N ASN A 119 -6.75 -21.61 -8.03
CA ASN A 119 -6.48 -23.01 -8.29
C ASN A 119 -4.98 -23.30 -8.08
N PRO A 120 -4.59 -24.38 -7.37
CA PRO A 120 -3.18 -24.67 -7.06
C PRO A 120 -2.25 -24.73 -8.26
N MET A 121 -2.73 -25.27 -9.39
CA MET A 121 -1.96 -25.35 -10.63
C MET A 121 -1.70 -23.94 -11.21
N LEU A 122 -2.72 -23.09 -11.22
CA LEU A 122 -2.62 -21.70 -11.70
C LEU A 122 -1.73 -20.86 -10.76
N PHE A 123 -1.84 -21.05 -9.46
CA PHE A 123 -0.97 -20.43 -8.47
C PHE A 123 0.51 -20.81 -8.71
N ALA A 124 0.80 -22.09 -8.87
CA ALA A 124 2.15 -22.59 -9.14
C ALA A 124 2.70 -22.04 -10.45
N PHE A 125 1.88 -21.94 -11.49
CA PHE A 125 2.26 -21.36 -12.77
C PHE A 125 2.63 -19.88 -12.64
N PHE A 126 1.80 -19.07 -12.00
CA PHE A 126 2.10 -17.64 -11.79
C PHE A 126 3.33 -17.43 -10.89
N LYS A 127 3.47 -18.23 -9.84
CA LYS A 127 4.66 -18.21 -8.98
C LYS A 127 5.94 -18.52 -9.77
N LYS A 128 5.88 -19.49 -10.71
CA LYS A 128 7.01 -19.85 -11.57
C LYS A 128 7.39 -18.69 -12.49
N ILE A 129 6.41 -18.01 -13.08
CA ILE A 129 6.62 -16.81 -13.92
C ILE A 129 7.29 -15.70 -13.11
N ASP A 130 6.74 -15.34 -11.95
CA ASP A 130 7.30 -14.26 -11.13
C ASP A 130 8.72 -14.60 -10.64
N ASN A 131 8.97 -15.86 -10.24
CA ASN A 131 10.31 -16.31 -9.89
C ASN A 131 11.32 -16.19 -11.05
N LEU A 132 10.85 -16.39 -12.29
CA LEU A 132 11.69 -16.20 -13.47
C LEU A 132 12.04 -14.72 -13.67
N VAL A 133 11.07 -13.82 -13.49
CA VAL A 133 11.29 -12.38 -13.54
C VAL A 133 12.28 -11.96 -12.45
N ILE A 134 12.07 -12.39 -11.22
CA ILE A 134 12.93 -12.07 -10.07
C ILE A 134 14.38 -12.50 -10.30
N ARG A 135 14.61 -13.72 -10.80
CA ARG A 135 15.97 -14.26 -11.03
C ARG A 135 16.75 -13.51 -12.10
N ASN A 136 16.07 -12.88 -13.06
CA ASN A 136 16.68 -12.19 -14.17
C ASN A 136 16.76 -10.67 -14.00
N ALA A 137 16.23 -10.13 -12.91
CA ALA A 137 16.38 -8.71 -12.58
C ALA A 137 17.86 -8.39 -12.28
N SER A 138 18.34 -7.25 -12.75
CA SER A 138 19.70 -6.77 -12.44
C SER A 138 19.83 -6.41 -10.95
N SER A 139 18.77 -5.88 -10.36
CA SER A 139 18.60 -5.71 -8.92
C SER A 139 17.12 -5.67 -8.55
N ILE A 140 16.83 -5.85 -7.27
CA ILE A 140 15.48 -5.86 -6.73
C ILE A 140 15.41 -4.79 -5.65
N ILE A 141 14.29 -4.10 -5.59
CA ILE A 141 13.96 -3.19 -4.49
C ILE A 141 12.73 -3.77 -3.79
N THR A 142 12.77 -3.88 -2.47
CA THR A 142 11.64 -4.29 -1.65
C THR A 142 11.61 -3.53 -0.34
N ILE A 143 10.59 -3.71 0.49
CA ILE A 143 10.31 -2.80 1.59
C ILE A 143 11.03 -3.22 2.88
N ASN A 144 11.06 -4.50 3.22
CA ASN A 144 11.59 -4.97 4.50
C ASN A 144 12.31 -6.32 4.40
N GLU A 145 13.03 -6.69 5.47
CA GLU A 145 13.79 -7.94 5.55
C GLU A 145 12.90 -9.19 5.44
N THR A 146 11.66 -9.16 5.93
CA THR A 146 10.74 -10.30 5.82
C THR A 146 10.41 -10.60 4.36
N MET A 147 10.07 -9.57 3.58
CA MET A 147 9.82 -9.70 2.15
C MET A 147 11.08 -10.13 1.39
N LYS A 148 12.25 -9.56 1.71
CA LYS A 148 13.54 -9.96 1.12
C LYS A 148 13.81 -11.44 1.34
N ASN A 149 13.62 -11.93 2.57
CA ASN A 149 13.84 -13.33 2.91
C ASN A 149 12.87 -14.25 2.16
N GLU A 150 11.59 -13.86 2.03
CA GLU A 150 10.59 -14.59 1.24
C GLU A 150 10.98 -14.64 -0.25
N ILE A 151 11.41 -13.51 -0.82
CA ILE A 151 11.87 -13.42 -2.21
C ILE A 151 13.05 -14.38 -2.45
N ILE A 152 14.04 -14.38 -1.57
CA ILE A 152 15.21 -15.27 -1.68
C ILE A 152 14.78 -16.73 -1.53
N ALA A 153 13.99 -17.04 -0.52
CA ALA A 153 13.56 -18.41 -0.20
C ALA A 153 12.82 -19.05 -1.39
N ARG A 154 11.89 -18.31 -2.02
CA ARG A 154 11.05 -18.84 -3.09
C ARG A 154 11.71 -18.82 -4.46
N SER A 155 12.48 -17.78 -4.77
CA SER A 155 13.05 -17.58 -6.11
C SER A 155 14.47 -18.13 -6.28
N LYS A 156 15.23 -18.25 -5.16
CA LYS A 156 16.66 -18.57 -5.17
C LYS A 156 17.47 -17.56 -5.99
N THR A 157 17.04 -16.30 -6.03
CA THR A 157 17.74 -15.24 -6.76
C THR A 157 19.11 -14.94 -6.16
N LYS A 158 20.05 -14.58 -7.05
CA LYS A 158 21.39 -14.06 -6.69
C LYS A 158 21.47 -12.54 -6.89
N SER A 159 20.40 -11.92 -7.38
CA SER A 159 20.34 -10.47 -7.61
C SER A 159 20.42 -9.71 -6.28
N LYS A 160 21.11 -8.57 -6.30
CA LYS A 160 21.18 -7.69 -5.12
C LYS A 160 19.80 -7.16 -4.77
N ILE A 161 19.41 -7.27 -3.51
CA ILE A 161 18.13 -6.76 -3.00
C ILE A 161 18.40 -5.54 -2.12
N HIS A 162 17.78 -4.43 -2.47
CA HIS A 162 17.82 -3.18 -1.72
C HIS A 162 16.53 -3.02 -0.93
N LEU A 163 16.65 -2.59 0.33
CA LEU A 163 15.50 -2.23 1.16
C LEU A 163 15.25 -0.74 1.03
N VAL A 164 14.04 -0.38 0.65
CA VAL A 164 13.60 1.01 0.52
C VAL A 164 12.17 1.10 1.06
N ASP A 165 11.99 1.86 2.11
CA ASP A 165 10.67 2.11 2.68
C ASP A 165 9.72 2.77 1.68
N ASN A 166 8.42 2.57 1.88
CA ASN A 166 7.41 3.28 1.09
C ASN A 166 7.59 4.78 1.27
N PRO A 167 7.59 5.56 0.16
CA PRO A 167 7.78 7.00 0.26
C PRO A 167 6.67 7.64 1.09
N ALA A 168 7.08 8.44 2.06
CA ALA A 168 6.17 9.30 2.80
C ALA A 168 5.71 10.46 1.89
N VAL A 169 4.40 10.68 1.83
CA VAL A 169 3.87 11.87 1.15
C VAL A 169 3.99 13.03 2.13
N SER A 170 4.75 14.07 1.78
CA SER A 170 4.82 15.26 2.61
C SER A 170 3.44 15.91 2.74
N VAL A 171 2.94 16.02 3.97
CA VAL A 171 1.70 16.72 4.29
C VAL A 171 2.08 18.15 4.68
N ALA A 172 1.54 19.12 3.97
CA ALA A 172 1.75 20.53 4.32
C ALA A 172 0.96 20.87 5.60
N GLY A 173 1.70 21.27 6.65
CA GLY A 173 1.13 21.72 7.91
C GLY A 173 0.69 20.59 8.85
N ILE A 174 1.52 20.26 9.84
CA ILE A 174 1.10 19.42 10.96
C ILE A 174 0.20 20.27 11.85
N VAL A 175 -1.02 19.79 12.13
CA VAL A 175 -1.94 20.43 13.06
C VAL A 175 -1.28 20.43 14.45
N GLN A 176 -1.16 21.59 15.09
CA GLN A 176 -0.48 21.72 16.39
C GLN A 176 -1.27 21.07 17.54
N GLU A 177 -2.61 21.19 17.52
CA GLU A 177 -3.49 20.51 18.48
C GLU A 177 -4.25 19.38 17.80
N LYS A 178 -3.97 18.15 18.24
CA LYS A 178 -4.63 16.96 17.72
C LYS A 178 -5.80 16.54 18.59
N ILE A 179 -6.82 16.00 17.96
CA ILE A 179 -7.93 15.35 18.64
C ILE A 179 -7.43 14.06 19.28
N LYS A 180 -7.55 13.92 20.58
CA LYS A 180 -7.34 12.65 21.27
C LYS A 180 -8.42 11.68 20.83
N GLY A 181 -8.05 10.75 19.97
CA GLY A 181 -8.98 9.83 19.30
C GLY A 181 -8.31 9.04 18.22
N PHE A 182 -9.10 8.30 17.47
CA PHE A 182 -8.63 7.28 16.54
C PHE A 182 -9.10 7.53 15.11
N VAL A 183 -8.23 7.29 14.14
CA VAL A 183 -8.58 7.34 12.71
C VAL A 183 -8.18 6.06 11.99
N PHE A 184 -9.07 5.56 11.14
CA PHE A 184 -8.79 4.57 10.12
C PHE A 184 -8.96 5.22 8.75
N SER A 185 -7.91 5.22 7.92
CA SER A 185 -7.95 5.78 6.57
C SER A 185 -7.52 4.74 5.53
N GLY A 186 -8.35 4.49 4.54
CA GLY A 186 -8.08 3.64 3.39
C GLY A 186 -9.14 2.57 3.12
N ASN A 187 -8.76 1.51 2.38
CA ASN A 187 -9.69 0.44 2.00
C ASN A 187 -10.12 -0.39 3.24
N ALA A 188 -11.43 -0.43 3.51
CA ALA A 188 -12.04 -1.31 4.51
C ALA A 188 -12.33 -2.71 3.90
N GLY A 189 -11.25 -3.38 3.50
CA GLY A 189 -11.29 -4.66 2.80
C GLY A 189 -11.04 -5.87 3.70
N ARG A 190 -11.07 -7.08 3.08
CA ARG A 190 -10.92 -8.37 3.79
C ARG A 190 -9.61 -8.51 4.56
N LEU A 191 -8.54 -7.84 4.12
CA LEU A 191 -7.22 -7.95 4.73
C LEU A 191 -7.02 -7.04 5.95
N GLN A 192 -8.04 -6.28 6.34
CA GLN A 192 -7.93 -5.20 7.32
C GLN A 192 -8.62 -5.51 8.66
N ARG A 193 -9.02 -6.75 8.95
CA ARG A 193 -9.69 -7.16 10.21
C ARG A 193 -10.79 -6.18 10.68
N ILE A 194 -11.51 -5.56 9.74
CA ILE A 194 -12.54 -4.54 10.05
C ILE A 194 -13.62 -5.09 10.99
N PRO A 195 -14.18 -6.32 10.81
CA PRO A 195 -15.19 -6.84 11.73
C PRO A 195 -14.70 -6.91 13.18
N LEU A 196 -13.43 -7.33 13.40
CA LEU A 196 -12.83 -7.35 14.74
C LEU A 196 -12.72 -5.93 15.32
N LEU A 197 -12.25 -4.97 14.51
CA LEU A 197 -12.11 -3.57 14.93
C LEU A 197 -13.47 -2.97 15.31
N LEU A 198 -14.51 -3.14 14.48
CA LEU A 198 -15.85 -2.62 14.75
C LEU A 198 -16.47 -3.23 16.02
N LYS A 199 -16.29 -4.55 16.22
CA LYS A 199 -16.73 -5.23 17.44
C LYS A 199 -16.04 -4.65 18.68
N SER A 200 -14.74 -4.36 18.60
CA SER A 200 -13.97 -3.79 19.71
C SER A 200 -14.39 -2.34 20.00
N ILE A 201 -14.61 -1.54 18.96
CA ILE A 201 -15.09 -0.16 19.13
C ILE A 201 -16.50 -0.14 19.74
N ASN A 202 -17.41 -1.00 19.26
CA ASN A 202 -18.76 -1.08 19.81
C ASN A 202 -18.72 -1.44 21.30
N ARG A 203 -17.93 -2.43 21.71
CA ARG A 203 -17.77 -2.81 23.11
C ARG A 203 -17.14 -1.69 23.94
N TYR A 204 -16.09 -1.03 23.46
CA TYR A 204 -15.50 0.13 24.13
C TYR A 204 -16.53 1.21 24.40
N LYS A 205 -17.43 1.49 23.44
CA LYS A 205 -18.52 2.46 23.61
C LYS A 205 -19.59 1.99 24.58
N GLU A 206 -19.95 0.72 24.55
CA GLU A 206 -20.91 0.12 25.51
C GLU A 206 -20.37 0.13 26.95
N GLU A 207 -19.05 0.02 27.13
CA GLU A 207 -18.37 0.13 28.43
C GLU A 207 -18.11 1.59 28.88
N GLY A 208 -18.62 2.60 28.15
CA GLY A 208 -18.56 4.02 28.52
C GLY A 208 -17.38 4.80 27.93
N GLY A 209 -16.63 4.26 27.02
CA GLY A 209 -15.52 4.95 26.36
C GLY A 209 -15.95 6.19 25.57
N VAL A 210 -15.25 7.30 25.72
CA VAL A 210 -15.65 8.63 25.19
C VAL A 210 -14.83 9.11 24.00
N LEU A 211 -13.68 8.47 23.68
CA LEU A 211 -12.82 8.95 22.59
C LEU A 211 -13.48 8.79 21.21
N PRO A 212 -13.33 9.80 20.32
CA PRO A 212 -13.93 9.77 18.99
C PRO A 212 -13.18 8.86 18.02
N PHE A 213 -13.93 8.35 17.03
CA PHE A 213 -13.39 7.58 15.91
C PHE A 213 -13.74 8.21 14.56
N LEU A 214 -12.79 8.20 13.63
CA LEU A 214 -13.01 8.62 12.26
C LEU A 214 -12.63 7.49 11.29
N PHE A 215 -13.56 7.15 10.40
CA PHE A 215 -13.31 6.25 9.27
C PHE A 215 -13.35 7.03 7.96
N ILE A 216 -12.29 6.85 7.15
CA ILE A 216 -12.13 7.47 5.83
C ILE A 216 -11.84 6.36 4.81
N GLY A 217 -12.55 6.38 3.69
CA GLY A 217 -12.39 5.41 2.61
C GLY A 217 -13.60 4.51 2.45
N ALA A 218 -13.48 3.48 1.64
CA ALA A 218 -14.56 2.54 1.38
C ALA A 218 -14.00 1.12 1.22
N GLY A 219 -14.89 0.14 1.22
CA GLY A 219 -14.56 -1.27 1.04
C GLY A 219 -15.79 -2.13 1.25
N ILE A 220 -15.58 -3.43 1.33
CA ILE A 220 -16.69 -4.39 1.50
C ILE A 220 -17.40 -4.24 2.85
N TYR A 221 -16.77 -3.59 3.84
CA TYR A 221 -17.31 -3.36 5.18
C TYR A 221 -17.81 -1.92 5.39
N SER A 222 -18.09 -1.19 4.30
CA SER A 222 -18.55 0.20 4.37
C SER A 222 -19.90 0.35 5.07
N ASP A 223 -20.79 -0.63 4.88
CA ASP A 223 -22.15 -0.58 5.46
C ASP A 223 -22.09 -0.85 6.97
N GLU A 224 -21.29 -1.78 7.43
CA GLU A 224 -21.08 -2.06 8.85
C GLU A 224 -20.45 -0.84 9.58
N ILE A 225 -19.52 -0.15 8.93
CA ILE A 225 -18.95 1.11 9.46
C ILE A 225 -20.05 2.17 9.57
N ARG A 226 -20.91 2.29 8.55
CA ARG A 226 -22.02 3.26 8.55
C ARG A 226 -23.03 2.96 9.67
N ILE A 227 -23.36 1.68 9.87
CA ILE A 227 -24.26 1.25 10.95
C ILE A 227 -23.68 1.69 12.31
N LEU A 228 -22.39 1.42 12.56
CA LEU A 228 -21.74 1.81 13.80
C LEU A 228 -21.69 3.34 13.98
N SER A 229 -21.42 4.09 12.90
CA SER A 229 -21.40 5.56 12.93
C SER A 229 -22.77 6.19 13.18
N ASN A 230 -23.86 5.51 12.81
CA ASN A 230 -25.22 5.96 13.12
C ASN A 230 -25.60 5.65 14.57
N LYS A 231 -25.00 4.62 15.18
CA LYS A 231 -25.25 4.24 16.59
C LYS A 231 -24.61 5.23 17.58
N TYR A 232 -23.42 5.79 17.24
CA TYR A 232 -22.67 6.65 18.16
C TYR A 232 -22.29 7.98 17.50
N LYS A 233 -22.65 9.13 18.13
CA LYS A 233 -22.44 10.49 17.58
C LYS A 233 -20.97 10.87 17.39
N ASP A 234 -20.07 10.29 18.15
CA ASP A 234 -18.62 10.51 18.14
C ASP A 234 -17.86 9.55 17.22
N ILE A 235 -18.56 8.68 16.50
CA ILE A 235 -18.02 7.87 15.42
C ILE A 235 -18.43 8.46 14.07
N LYS A 236 -17.47 8.88 13.27
CA LYS A 236 -17.73 9.52 11.96
C LYS A 236 -17.26 8.64 10.82
N TYR A 237 -18.06 8.55 9.77
CA TYR A 237 -17.72 7.89 8.51
C TYR A 237 -17.81 8.87 7.34
N LYS A 238 -16.70 9.07 6.63
CA LYS A 238 -16.60 10.04 5.51
C LYS A 238 -16.66 9.41 4.12
N GLY A 239 -16.59 8.07 4.03
CA GLY A 239 -16.53 7.41 2.73
C GLY A 239 -15.28 7.76 1.94
N LEU A 240 -15.37 7.68 0.60
CA LEU A 240 -14.28 8.05 -0.29
C LEU A 240 -14.17 9.57 -0.41
N VAL A 241 -12.99 10.08 -0.15
CA VAL A 241 -12.60 11.48 -0.35
C VAL A 241 -11.29 11.52 -1.15
N ASP A 242 -10.92 12.68 -1.67
CA ASP A 242 -9.61 12.85 -2.32
C ASP A 242 -8.46 12.74 -1.32
N THR A 243 -7.25 12.50 -1.82
CA THR A 243 -6.07 12.25 -0.99
C THR A 243 -5.73 13.42 -0.07
N ASN A 244 -5.87 14.66 -0.52
CA ASN A 244 -5.54 15.83 0.29
C ASN A 244 -6.53 15.98 1.44
N THR A 245 -7.82 15.84 1.17
CA THR A 245 -8.88 15.83 2.19
C THR A 245 -8.69 14.67 3.18
N ALA A 246 -8.33 13.47 2.69
CA ALA A 246 -8.05 12.33 3.56
C ALA A 246 -6.88 12.63 4.51
N ASN A 247 -5.78 13.18 3.99
CA ASN A 247 -4.60 13.52 4.78
C ASN A 247 -4.90 14.64 5.79
N ASP A 248 -5.63 15.70 5.39
CA ASP A 248 -6.04 16.77 6.28
C ASP A 248 -6.88 16.23 7.45
N LEU A 249 -7.91 15.45 7.16
CA LEU A 249 -8.76 14.85 8.19
C LEU A 249 -7.99 13.88 9.09
N THR A 250 -7.08 13.08 8.52
CA THR A 250 -6.24 12.13 9.24
C THR A 250 -5.29 12.84 10.19
N SER A 251 -4.65 13.93 9.75
CA SER A 251 -3.66 14.68 10.54
C SER A 251 -4.21 15.30 11.83
N ARG A 252 -5.53 15.44 11.92
CA ARG A 252 -6.22 16.00 13.10
C ARG A 252 -6.29 15.06 14.29
N TYR A 253 -5.95 13.77 14.13
CA TYR A 253 -6.04 12.75 15.18
C TYR A 253 -4.67 12.41 15.74
N GLU A 254 -4.62 11.89 16.94
CA GLU A 254 -3.39 11.42 17.57
C GLU A 254 -3.01 10.00 17.13
N TRP A 255 -4.02 9.12 16.95
CA TRP A 255 -3.83 7.70 16.77
C TRP A 255 -4.42 7.18 15.47
N ALA A 256 -3.62 6.43 14.73
CA ALA A 256 -4.06 5.73 13.53
C ALA A 256 -4.25 4.23 13.81
N LEU A 257 -5.37 3.67 13.36
CA LEU A 257 -5.68 2.26 13.47
C LEU A 257 -5.18 1.50 12.23
N LEU A 258 -4.36 0.49 12.44
CA LEU A 258 -3.80 -0.36 11.40
C LEU A 258 -4.13 -1.85 11.67
N PRO A 259 -5.40 -2.25 11.57
CA PRO A 259 -5.76 -3.66 11.61
C PRO A 259 -5.32 -4.35 10.31
N ILE A 260 -4.63 -5.48 10.42
CA ILE A 260 -4.13 -6.22 9.25
C ILE A 260 -4.05 -7.72 9.54
N GLU A 261 -4.36 -8.55 8.54
CA GLU A 261 -4.20 -9.99 8.63
C GLU A 261 -2.71 -10.38 8.64
N ASP A 262 -2.33 -11.30 9.53
CA ASP A 262 -0.92 -11.66 9.75
C ASP A 262 -0.27 -12.25 8.50
N GLU A 263 -1.00 -13.09 7.77
CA GLU A 263 -0.49 -13.76 6.57
C GLU A 263 -0.04 -12.75 5.49
N VAL A 264 -0.79 -11.65 5.34
CA VAL A 264 -0.50 -10.61 4.34
C VAL A 264 0.84 -9.94 4.59
N THR A 265 1.22 -9.76 5.85
CA THR A 265 2.44 -9.04 6.24
C THR A 265 3.74 -9.70 5.77
N LYS A 266 3.65 -10.97 5.34
CA LYS A 266 4.79 -11.70 4.75
C LYS A 266 5.05 -11.26 3.29
N TYR A 267 3.99 -10.87 2.59
CA TYR A 267 3.99 -10.68 1.15
C TYR A 267 3.76 -9.24 0.72
N ALA A 268 3.27 -8.39 1.61
CA ALA A 268 3.00 -6.97 1.38
C ALA A 268 3.25 -6.16 2.64
N PHE A 269 3.54 -4.87 2.45
CA PHE A 269 3.65 -3.94 3.55
C PHE A 269 2.63 -2.80 3.39
N PRO A 270 1.83 -2.49 4.43
CA PRO A 270 0.71 -1.56 4.29
C PRO A 270 1.20 -0.14 3.99
N SER A 271 0.88 0.38 2.81
CA SER A 271 1.22 1.75 2.38
C SER A 271 0.63 2.85 3.28
N LYS A 272 -0.42 2.53 4.04
CA LYS A 272 -1.02 3.44 5.04
C LYS A 272 -0.03 3.90 6.10
N THR A 273 0.97 3.08 6.45
CA THR A 273 2.00 3.42 7.45
C THR A 273 2.70 4.73 7.10
N SER A 274 3.11 4.89 5.84
CA SER A 274 3.78 6.11 5.37
C SER A 274 2.85 7.33 5.46
N SER A 275 1.57 7.18 5.08
CA SER A 275 0.59 8.27 5.18
C SER A 275 0.33 8.66 6.64
N TYR A 276 0.20 7.70 7.53
CA TYR A 276 -0.01 7.97 8.96
C TYR A 276 1.18 8.69 9.60
N LEU A 277 2.40 8.26 9.28
CA LEU A 277 3.60 8.93 9.76
C LEU A 277 3.76 10.33 9.19
N SER A 278 3.45 10.55 7.91
CA SER A 278 3.47 11.87 7.28
C SER A 278 2.47 12.83 7.93
N CYS A 279 1.35 12.31 8.42
CA CYS A 279 0.36 13.05 9.19
C CYS A 279 0.76 13.21 10.69
N GLY A 280 1.90 12.67 11.10
CA GLY A 280 2.42 12.76 12.47
C GLY A 280 1.64 11.94 13.50
N LEU A 281 0.96 10.85 13.11
CA LEU A 281 0.18 10.02 14.02
C LEU A 281 1.04 8.94 14.69
N ASN A 282 0.59 8.49 15.86
CA ASN A 282 1.02 7.23 16.45
C ASN A 282 0.18 6.10 15.85
N ILE A 283 0.79 4.95 15.56
CA ILE A 283 0.12 3.84 14.90
C ILE A 283 -0.19 2.74 15.90
N ILE A 284 -1.45 2.28 15.92
CA ILE A 284 -1.86 1.06 16.61
C ILE A 284 -1.97 -0.04 15.58
N SER A 285 -0.97 -0.92 15.48
CA SER A 285 -1.11 -2.12 14.67
C SER A 285 -1.85 -3.22 15.42
N ILE A 286 -2.77 -3.88 14.73
CA ILE A 286 -3.59 -4.96 15.28
C ILE A 286 -3.26 -6.22 14.50
N CYS A 287 -2.20 -6.90 14.92
CA CYS A 287 -1.67 -8.12 14.32
C CYS A 287 -0.79 -8.88 15.32
N ALA A 288 -0.35 -10.08 14.93
CA ALA A 288 0.55 -10.86 15.77
C ALA A 288 1.95 -10.20 15.88
N GLU A 289 2.59 -10.33 17.03
CA GLU A 289 3.87 -9.69 17.37
C GLU A 289 5.02 -10.06 16.44
N GLN A 290 5.01 -11.29 15.91
CA GLN A 290 6.05 -11.79 15.00
C GLN A 290 5.98 -11.20 13.60
N THR A 291 4.91 -10.46 13.25
CA THR A 291 4.73 -9.86 11.92
C THR A 291 5.76 -8.77 11.63
N SER A 292 6.07 -8.58 10.35
CA SER A 292 6.98 -7.50 9.93
C SER A 292 6.45 -6.11 10.28
N VAL A 293 5.13 -5.94 10.26
CA VAL A 293 4.45 -4.68 10.59
C VAL A 293 4.57 -4.37 12.08
N ALA A 294 4.28 -5.35 12.95
CA ALA A 294 4.41 -5.18 14.40
C ALA A 294 5.84 -4.80 14.80
N LYS A 295 6.82 -5.55 14.31
CA LYS A 295 8.24 -5.29 14.58
C LYS A 295 8.69 -3.93 14.09
N TRP A 296 8.26 -3.53 12.88
CA TRP A 296 8.62 -2.24 12.32
C TRP A 296 8.05 -1.07 13.13
N ILE A 297 6.79 -1.16 13.56
CA ILE A 297 6.15 -0.12 14.36
C ILE A 297 6.81 0.03 15.72
N VAL A 298 7.06 -1.08 16.42
CA VAL A 298 7.64 -1.07 17.77
C VAL A 298 9.11 -0.66 17.74
N ASN A 299 9.92 -1.26 16.87
CA ASN A 299 11.37 -1.04 16.81
C ASN A 299 11.73 0.40 16.39
N ASN A 300 10.86 1.06 15.61
CA ASN A 300 11.07 2.44 15.17
C ASN A 300 10.31 3.49 16.00
N ASN A 301 9.71 3.10 17.11
CA ASN A 301 8.90 4.00 17.97
C ASN A 301 7.78 4.72 17.21
N HIS A 302 7.16 4.06 16.23
CA HIS A 302 6.07 4.62 15.45
C HIS A 302 4.69 4.44 16.10
N GLY A 303 4.63 3.66 17.17
CA GLY A 303 3.39 3.34 17.85
C GLY A 303 3.48 2.08 18.70
N ILE A 304 2.36 1.38 18.80
CA ILE A 304 2.21 0.16 19.57
C ILE A 304 1.62 -0.96 18.72
N ASN A 305 1.93 -2.21 19.10
CA ASN A 305 1.30 -3.38 18.52
C ASN A 305 0.40 -4.06 19.54
N ILE A 306 -0.76 -4.53 19.09
CA ILE A 306 -1.75 -5.21 19.91
C ILE A 306 -2.13 -6.52 19.25
N LEU A 307 -2.25 -7.58 20.05
CA LEU A 307 -2.79 -8.84 19.56
C LEU A 307 -4.24 -8.67 19.09
N PRO A 308 -4.65 -9.37 18.03
CA PRO A 308 -5.97 -9.20 17.42
C PRO A 308 -7.07 -9.92 18.22
N LYS A 309 -7.31 -9.44 19.43
CA LYS A 309 -8.36 -9.88 20.35
C LYS A 309 -9.16 -8.69 20.83
N VAL A 310 -10.47 -8.83 20.95
CA VAL A 310 -11.37 -7.73 21.37
C VAL A 310 -10.91 -7.12 22.68
N ASP A 311 -10.63 -7.96 23.70
CA ASP A 311 -10.23 -7.50 25.04
C ASP A 311 -8.97 -6.61 24.98
N ASN A 312 -7.95 -7.02 24.22
CA ASN A 312 -6.70 -6.29 24.10
C ASN A 312 -6.90 -4.91 23.42
N ILE A 313 -7.79 -4.88 22.40
CA ILE A 313 -8.09 -3.65 21.68
C ILE A 313 -8.88 -2.68 22.54
N VAL A 314 -9.85 -3.18 23.31
CA VAL A 314 -10.66 -2.36 24.24
C VAL A 314 -9.76 -1.81 25.36
N ASP A 315 -8.93 -2.67 25.95
CA ASP A 315 -7.99 -2.27 27.01
C ASP A 315 -7.06 -1.13 26.57
N ILE A 316 -6.53 -1.19 25.35
CA ILE A 316 -5.65 -0.12 24.86
C ILE A 316 -6.40 1.17 24.58
N PHE A 317 -7.66 1.13 24.13
CA PHE A 317 -8.47 2.32 23.95
C PHE A 317 -8.69 3.03 25.30
N PHE A 318 -9.00 2.29 26.35
CA PHE A 318 -9.11 2.85 27.70
C PHE A 318 -7.77 3.35 28.26
N LYS A 319 -6.66 2.65 28.02
CA LYS A 319 -5.33 3.13 28.41
C LYS A 319 -4.98 4.46 27.77
N ILE A 320 -5.28 4.62 26.47
CA ILE A 320 -5.08 5.88 25.75
C ILE A 320 -6.02 6.96 26.32
N GLU A 321 -7.28 6.65 26.55
CA GLU A 321 -8.23 7.57 27.20
C GLU A 321 -7.71 8.05 28.55
N ASN A 322 -7.12 7.17 29.35
CA ASN A 322 -6.57 7.46 30.66
C ASN A 322 -5.14 8.05 30.63
N GLY A 323 -4.64 8.46 29.46
CA GLY A 323 -3.41 9.24 29.35
C GLY A 323 -2.17 8.45 28.90
N LEU A 324 -2.32 7.24 28.36
CA LEU A 324 -1.19 6.56 27.72
C LEU A 324 -0.62 7.42 26.58
N THR A 325 0.63 7.80 26.68
CA THR A 325 1.37 8.52 25.65
C THR A 325 2.58 7.71 25.21
N ILE A 326 3.00 7.89 23.96
CA ILE A 326 4.27 7.35 23.46
C ILE A 326 5.27 8.49 23.40
N ASN A 327 6.34 8.38 24.20
CA ASN A 327 7.47 9.29 24.08
C ASN A 327 8.19 9.01 22.77
N LYS A 328 7.98 9.87 21.77
CA LYS A 328 8.83 9.87 20.57
C LYS A 328 10.21 10.38 20.98
N LYS A 329 11.19 9.50 20.97
CA LYS A 329 12.60 9.88 21.11
C LYS A 329 13.10 10.52 19.82
#